data_ce090893408dc6d70051d5194adac37b
#
_entry.id   ce090893408dc6d70051d5194adac37b
#
_cell.length_a   1.000
_cell.length_b   1.000
_cell.length_c   1.000
_cell.angle_alpha   90.00
_cell.angle_beta   90.00
_cell.angle_gamma   90.00
#
_symmetry.space_group_name_H-M   'P 1'
#
loop_
_entity.id
_entity.type
_entity.pdbx_description
1 polymer ?
#
loop_
_entity_poly.entity_id
_entity_poly.type
_entity_poly.pdbx_seq_one_letter_code
_entity_poly.pdbx_strand_id
1 'polypeptide(L)'
;MQKLIELYRQWHGSEPVSPEKLPQAGSNREYYRMTGDDGSSVIGAIGTSRDENHAFIYLSGHFRKRQLPVPRILSVSDDELRYLQEDLGRVSLFSAISGGREAGGRYNQKEKQLLINTIKELPNIQIRGARGLDWSNCYPQPEFDENSVLFDLNYFKYCFLKPAELDFHELKLEANFRLFAKDLVAEKTDSFMYRDFQARNIMLDASGRPYFIDYQGGRKGPFYYDLASFLWQASAKYPHKLRRELIYEYYNSLKNYTEVPSVRHFAERLSLFVLFRTLQVLGAYGFRGFFERKKHFIDSIPPAMQNLRELLKLNVFTYPYLMDVLKRLTELPRFATLEEPALSRADGFKISDSKVFAAHPSDGPATFSKYDNKGPLVVRVYSFSYHK
;
A
#
# COMPACT_ATOMS: atom_id res chain seq x y z
N MET A 1 13.47 -7.99 22.54
CA MET A 1 12.84 -9.27 22.92
C MET A 1 12.52 -9.33 24.41
N GLN A 2 13.49 -9.17 25.34
CA GLN A 2 13.25 -9.34 26.78
C GLN A 2 12.06 -8.52 27.34
N LYS A 3 11.98 -7.24 26.98
CA LYS A 3 10.84 -6.38 27.35
C LYS A 3 9.49 -6.84 26.76
N LEU A 4 9.47 -7.54 25.61
CA LEU A 4 8.25 -8.12 25.06
C LEU A 4 7.83 -9.37 25.85
N ILE A 5 8.79 -10.21 26.27
CA ILE A 5 8.52 -11.36 27.14
C ILE A 5 7.99 -10.90 28.51
N GLU A 6 8.55 -9.82 29.04
CA GLU A 6 8.08 -9.22 30.29
C GLU A 6 6.64 -8.68 30.16
N LEU A 7 6.31 -7.99 29.06
CA LEU A 7 4.94 -7.56 28.77
C LEU A 7 3.98 -8.76 28.67
N TYR A 8 4.41 -9.85 28.03
CA TYR A 8 3.62 -11.08 27.94
C TYR A 8 3.40 -11.69 29.33
N ARG A 9 4.45 -11.81 30.14
CA ARG A 9 4.37 -12.34 31.52
C ARG A 9 3.42 -11.51 32.40
N GLN A 10 3.45 -10.18 32.26
CA GLN A 10 2.52 -9.30 32.99
C GLN A 10 1.06 -9.52 32.57
N TRP A 11 0.83 -9.81 31.28
CA TRP A 11 -0.50 -10.05 30.75
C TRP A 11 -1.02 -11.47 30.99
N HIS A 12 -0.17 -12.49 30.78
CA HIS A 12 -0.56 -13.91 30.85
C HIS A 12 -0.39 -14.53 32.26
N GLY A 13 0.57 -14.04 33.03
CA GLY A 13 0.92 -14.57 34.33
C GLY A 13 2.10 -15.55 34.32
N SER A 14 2.49 -16.10 33.17
CA SER A 14 3.67 -16.96 32.98
C SER A 14 4.49 -16.48 31.77
N GLU A 15 5.69 -17.02 31.59
CA GLU A 15 6.51 -16.76 30.41
C GLU A 15 6.02 -17.58 29.22
N PRO A 16 6.19 -17.06 27.97
CA PRO A 16 5.84 -17.83 26.78
C PRO A 16 6.76 -19.04 26.63
N VAL A 17 6.21 -20.18 26.24
CA VAL A 17 6.96 -21.44 26.10
C VAL A 17 8.05 -21.32 25.03
N SER A 18 7.70 -20.70 23.87
CA SER A 18 8.65 -20.47 22.77
C SER A 18 8.16 -19.33 21.88
N PRO A 19 8.82 -18.16 21.87
CA PRO A 19 8.52 -17.09 20.94
C PRO A 19 9.01 -17.45 19.51
N GLU A 20 8.08 -17.63 18.57
CA GLU A 20 8.37 -17.86 17.16
C GLU A 20 8.44 -16.51 16.43
N LYS A 21 9.60 -16.13 15.89
CA LYS A 21 9.71 -14.92 15.04
C LYS A 21 8.98 -15.13 13.72
N LEU A 22 8.04 -14.24 13.42
CA LEU A 22 7.30 -14.29 12.17
C LEU A 22 8.10 -13.67 11.02
N PRO A 23 7.87 -14.11 9.75
CA PRO A 23 8.54 -13.53 8.59
C PRO A 23 8.29 -12.03 8.49
N GLN A 24 9.35 -11.27 8.25
CA GLN A 24 9.30 -9.83 8.14
C GLN A 24 8.88 -9.42 6.72
N ALA A 25 7.85 -8.61 6.58
CA ALA A 25 7.29 -8.21 5.30
C ALA A 25 7.57 -6.72 4.97
N GLY A 26 8.83 -6.30 5.00
CA GLY A 26 9.27 -4.99 4.51
C GLY A 26 9.14 -3.81 5.49
N SER A 27 8.57 -4.00 6.68
CA SER A 27 8.55 -3.05 7.81
C SER A 27 9.76 -3.27 8.72
N ASN A 28 10.20 -2.24 9.45
CA ASN A 28 11.18 -2.39 10.54
C ASN A 28 10.55 -2.97 11.81
N ARG A 29 9.25 -3.26 11.80
CA ARG A 29 8.51 -3.85 12.89
C ARG A 29 8.75 -5.35 12.92
N GLU A 30 9.01 -5.90 14.11
CA GLU A 30 9.17 -7.34 14.31
C GLU A 30 7.93 -7.91 14.98
N TYR A 31 7.49 -9.09 14.51
CA TYR A 31 6.37 -9.81 15.07
C TYR A 31 6.80 -11.18 15.58
N TYR A 32 6.25 -11.58 16.72
CA TYR A 32 6.52 -12.86 17.35
C TYR A 32 5.21 -13.53 17.74
N ARG A 33 5.02 -14.80 17.37
CA ARG A 33 3.96 -15.61 17.95
C ARG A 33 4.45 -16.12 19.29
N MET A 34 3.68 -15.84 20.34
CA MET A 34 3.99 -16.20 21.70
C MET A 34 2.92 -17.16 22.20
N THR A 35 3.32 -18.38 22.56
CA THR A 35 2.41 -19.46 22.99
C THR A 35 2.57 -19.67 24.47
N GLY A 36 1.46 -19.73 25.19
CA GLY A 36 1.40 -20.06 26.62
C GLY A 36 1.48 -21.56 26.87
N ASP A 37 1.71 -21.92 28.10
CA ASP A 37 1.68 -23.31 28.59
C ASP A 37 0.28 -23.95 28.55
N ASP A 38 -0.76 -23.12 28.53
CA ASP A 38 -2.17 -23.49 28.31
C ASP A 38 -2.53 -23.69 26.83
N GLY A 39 -1.59 -23.52 25.88
CA GLY A 39 -1.79 -23.58 24.44
C GLY A 39 -2.43 -22.33 23.83
N SER A 40 -2.68 -21.28 24.62
CA SER A 40 -3.11 -19.98 24.08
C SER A 40 -2.00 -19.34 23.24
N SER A 41 -2.38 -18.55 22.24
CA SER A 41 -1.44 -17.90 21.32
C SER A 41 -1.79 -16.42 21.12
N VAL A 42 -0.78 -15.58 21.14
CA VAL A 42 -0.89 -14.14 20.86
C VAL A 42 0.25 -13.69 19.95
N ILE A 43 0.06 -12.57 19.28
CA ILE A 43 1.12 -11.93 18.50
C ILE A 43 1.69 -10.77 19.30
N GLY A 44 2.97 -10.85 19.61
CA GLY A 44 3.75 -9.75 20.18
C GLY A 44 4.42 -8.95 19.07
N ALA A 45 4.33 -7.62 19.14
CA ALA A 45 4.96 -6.70 18.20
C ALA A 45 6.03 -5.86 18.89
N ILE A 46 7.15 -5.64 18.18
CA ILE A 46 8.20 -4.68 18.54
C ILE A 46 8.30 -3.67 17.40
N GLY A 47 7.92 -2.43 17.66
CA GLY A 47 8.02 -1.33 16.70
C GLY A 47 9.21 -0.42 16.98
N THR A 48 9.60 0.35 15.98
CA THR A 48 10.67 1.35 16.06
C THR A 48 10.14 2.79 16.11
N SER A 49 8.86 2.99 15.76
CA SER A 49 8.17 4.28 15.81
C SER A 49 7.01 4.23 16.80
N ARG A 50 7.05 5.10 17.80
CA ARG A 50 5.96 5.25 18.77
C ARG A 50 4.69 5.71 18.09
N ASP A 51 4.77 6.73 17.24
CA ASP A 51 3.59 7.33 16.60
C ASP A 51 2.87 6.33 15.68
N GLU A 52 3.64 5.50 14.96
CA GLU A 52 3.08 4.45 14.11
C GLU A 52 2.39 3.36 14.94
N ASN A 53 2.99 2.95 16.07
CA ASN A 53 2.38 1.98 16.97
C ASN A 53 1.13 2.57 17.64
N HIS A 54 1.20 3.84 18.10
CA HIS A 54 0.05 4.55 18.66
C HIS A 54 -1.13 4.55 17.69
N ALA A 55 -0.89 4.90 16.42
CA ALA A 55 -1.93 4.86 15.38
C ALA A 55 -2.56 3.47 15.26
N PHE A 56 -1.76 2.39 15.23
CA PHE A 56 -2.27 1.03 15.16
C PHE A 56 -3.12 0.67 16.40
N ILE A 57 -2.63 0.97 17.59
CA ILE A 57 -3.31 0.68 18.87
C ILE A 57 -4.64 1.45 18.94
N TYR A 58 -4.60 2.75 18.64
CA TYR A 58 -5.79 3.60 18.63
C TYR A 58 -6.84 3.11 17.64
N LEU A 59 -6.45 2.89 16.38
CA LEU A 59 -7.34 2.42 15.32
C LEU A 59 -7.93 1.04 15.66
N SER A 60 -7.13 0.12 16.22
CA SER A 60 -7.62 -1.19 16.65
C SER A 60 -8.72 -1.06 17.71
N GLY A 61 -8.50 -0.22 18.72
CA GLY A 61 -9.49 0.04 19.78
C GLY A 61 -10.78 0.68 19.21
N HIS A 62 -10.63 1.64 18.32
CA HIS A 62 -11.75 2.31 17.64
C HIS A 62 -12.57 1.36 16.78
N PHE A 63 -11.91 0.52 15.96
CA PHE A 63 -12.56 -0.46 15.09
C PHE A 63 -13.23 -1.59 15.87
N ARG A 64 -12.60 -2.07 16.95
CA ARG A 64 -13.20 -3.09 17.82
C ARG A 64 -14.48 -2.62 18.51
N LYS A 65 -14.54 -1.36 18.99
CA LYS A 65 -15.76 -0.76 19.52
C LYS A 65 -16.92 -0.75 18.51
N ARG A 66 -16.62 -0.80 17.21
CA ARG A 66 -17.58 -0.87 16.09
C ARG A 66 -17.79 -2.28 15.56
N GLN A 67 -17.26 -3.29 16.26
CA GLN A 67 -17.36 -4.71 15.88
C GLN A 67 -16.79 -5.01 14.47
N LEU A 68 -15.79 -4.23 14.05
CA LEU A 68 -15.08 -4.50 12.80
C LEU A 68 -14.08 -5.66 12.99
N PRO A 69 -13.84 -6.45 11.93
CA PRO A 69 -12.99 -7.64 12.01
C PRO A 69 -11.50 -7.26 11.99
N VAL A 70 -11.00 -6.84 13.13
CA VAL A 70 -9.59 -6.49 13.38
C VAL A 70 -9.10 -7.16 14.66
N PRO A 71 -7.79 -7.38 14.88
CA PRO A 71 -7.29 -7.97 16.08
C PRO A 71 -7.57 -7.10 17.32
N ARG A 72 -7.81 -7.74 18.46
CA ARG A 72 -7.85 -7.05 19.76
C ARG A 72 -6.44 -6.74 20.20
N ILE A 73 -6.22 -5.54 20.74
CA ILE A 73 -5.01 -5.22 21.49
C ILE A 73 -5.22 -5.77 22.92
N LEU A 74 -4.28 -6.55 23.40
CA LEU A 74 -4.35 -7.27 24.68
C LEU A 74 -3.54 -6.58 25.77
N SER A 75 -2.36 -6.06 25.40
CA SER A 75 -1.49 -5.31 26.31
C SER A 75 -0.59 -4.37 25.53
N VAL A 76 -0.17 -3.27 26.15
CA VAL A 76 0.70 -2.25 25.55
C VAL A 76 1.74 -1.85 26.59
N SER A 77 3.01 -1.72 26.17
CA SER A 77 4.07 -1.20 27.04
C SER A 77 3.93 0.32 27.21
N ASP A 78 4.44 0.87 28.34
CA ASP A 78 4.36 2.30 28.66
C ASP A 78 4.98 3.21 27.58
N ASP A 79 6.00 2.72 26.88
CA ASP A 79 6.68 3.43 25.78
C ASP A 79 5.96 3.28 24.42
N GLU A 80 4.87 2.50 24.37
CA GLU A 80 4.11 2.14 23.15
C GLU A 80 4.97 1.51 22.03
N LEU A 81 6.21 1.10 22.34
CA LEU A 81 7.06 0.44 21.34
C LEU A 81 6.81 -1.07 21.26
N ARG A 82 6.03 -1.63 22.20
CA ARG A 82 5.67 -3.04 22.23
C ARG A 82 4.19 -3.19 22.56
N TYR A 83 3.56 -4.14 21.93
CA TYR A 83 2.17 -4.49 22.24
C TYR A 83 1.91 -5.97 21.97
N LEU A 84 0.88 -6.49 22.62
CA LEU A 84 0.32 -7.81 22.38
C LEU A 84 -1.03 -7.65 21.69
N GLN A 85 -1.27 -8.47 20.68
CA GLN A 85 -2.53 -8.53 19.98
C GLN A 85 -3.02 -9.96 19.81
N GLU A 86 -4.30 -10.11 19.53
CA GLU A 86 -4.94 -11.37 19.18
C GLU A 86 -4.23 -12.06 18.03
N ASP A 87 -3.98 -13.36 18.16
CA ASP A 87 -3.46 -14.19 17.08
C ASP A 87 -4.64 -14.63 16.18
N LEU A 88 -4.66 -14.13 14.95
CA LEU A 88 -5.67 -14.46 13.95
C LEU A 88 -5.33 -15.73 13.13
N GLY A 89 -4.36 -16.51 13.61
CA GLY A 89 -3.95 -17.73 12.95
C GLY A 89 -2.85 -17.54 11.89
N ARG A 90 -2.71 -18.53 11.01
CA ARG A 90 -1.60 -18.61 10.03
C ARG A 90 -2.01 -18.41 8.57
N VAL A 91 -3.32 -18.34 8.30
CA VAL A 91 -3.84 -18.30 6.93
C VAL A 91 -4.15 -16.87 6.54
N SER A 92 -3.36 -16.31 5.63
CA SER A 92 -3.70 -15.05 4.97
C SER A 92 -4.50 -15.32 3.68
N LEU A 93 -5.27 -14.33 3.23
CA LEU A 93 -5.90 -14.38 1.91
C LEU A 93 -4.85 -14.63 0.82
N PHE A 94 -3.67 -14.01 0.95
CA PHE A 94 -2.58 -14.19 0.00
C PHE A 94 -2.15 -15.66 -0.13
N SER A 95 -2.02 -16.39 0.96
CA SER A 95 -1.70 -17.83 0.93
C SER A 95 -2.88 -18.66 0.44
N ALA A 96 -4.11 -18.32 0.84
CA ALA A 96 -5.32 -19.06 0.49
C ALA A 96 -5.68 -19.00 -1.01
N ILE A 97 -5.21 -17.96 -1.74
CA ILE A 97 -5.42 -17.78 -3.18
C ILE A 97 -4.14 -17.99 -4.02
N SER A 98 -3.15 -18.71 -3.47
CA SER A 98 -1.88 -18.94 -4.16
C SER A 98 -2.03 -19.73 -5.46
N GLY A 99 -2.93 -20.70 -5.48
CA GLY A 99 -3.18 -21.55 -6.66
C GLY A 99 -3.57 -20.74 -7.90
N GLY A 100 -4.50 -19.80 -7.75
CA GLY A 100 -4.94 -18.92 -8.84
C GLY A 100 -3.83 -18.00 -9.36
N ARG A 101 -2.98 -17.49 -8.47
CA ARG A 101 -1.82 -16.66 -8.84
C ARG A 101 -0.76 -17.46 -9.61
N GLU A 102 -0.41 -18.62 -9.10
CA GLU A 102 0.55 -19.55 -9.72
C GLU A 102 0.05 -20.07 -11.06
N ALA A 103 -1.26 -20.26 -11.18
CA ALA A 103 -1.93 -20.62 -12.42
C ALA A 103 -2.12 -19.44 -13.40
N GLY A 104 -1.42 -18.30 -13.18
CA GLY A 104 -1.47 -17.15 -14.09
C GLY A 104 -2.80 -16.40 -14.08
N GLY A 105 -3.50 -16.39 -12.95
CA GLY A 105 -4.80 -15.70 -12.78
C GLY A 105 -6.02 -16.60 -12.95
N ARG A 106 -5.84 -17.91 -13.06
CA ARG A 106 -6.96 -18.88 -13.14
C ARG A 106 -7.43 -19.28 -11.74
N TYR A 107 -8.14 -18.36 -11.09
CA TYR A 107 -8.71 -18.58 -9.76
C TYR A 107 -9.88 -19.58 -9.79
N ASN A 108 -9.86 -20.57 -8.89
CA ASN A 108 -10.96 -21.50 -8.72
C ASN A 108 -12.14 -20.87 -7.97
N GLN A 109 -13.27 -21.60 -7.85
CA GLN A 109 -14.48 -21.06 -7.22
C GLN A 109 -14.30 -20.72 -5.74
N LYS A 110 -13.53 -21.53 -4.98
CA LYS A 110 -13.26 -21.26 -3.56
C LYS A 110 -12.42 -19.99 -3.38
N GLU A 111 -11.37 -19.83 -4.17
CA GLU A 111 -10.53 -18.63 -4.16
C GLU A 111 -11.31 -17.38 -4.54
N LYS A 112 -12.18 -17.46 -5.57
CA LYS A 112 -13.07 -16.36 -5.95
C LYS A 112 -14.02 -15.98 -4.82
N GLN A 113 -14.59 -16.96 -4.12
CA GLN A 113 -15.49 -16.69 -3.00
C GLN A 113 -14.76 -15.96 -1.85
N LEU A 114 -13.52 -16.34 -1.54
CA LEU A 114 -12.70 -15.63 -0.55
C LEU A 114 -12.43 -14.18 -0.96
N LEU A 115 -12.14 -13.95 -2.24
CA LEU A 115 -11.97 -12.59 -2.78
C LEU A 115 -13.26 -11.77 -2.71
N ILE A 116 -14.41 -12.37 -3.06
CA ILE A 116 -15.73 -11.73 -2.96
C ILE A 116 -16.06 -11.39 -1.50
N ASN A 117 -15.89 -12.31 -0.58
CA ASN A 117 -16.14 -12.07 0.84
C ASN A 117 -15.28 -10.90 1.37
N THR A 118 -14.02 -10.88 0.98
CA THR A 118 -13.08 -9.81 1.36
C THR A 118 -13.50 -8.45 0.82
N ILE A 119 -13.83 -8.40 -0.48
CA ILE A 119 -14.14 -7.11 -1.11
C ILE A 119 -15.49 -6.54 -0.64
N LYS A 120 -16.43 -7.41 -0.26
CA LYS A 120 -17.72 -7.01 0.32
C LYS A 120 -17.57 -6.46 1.74
N GLU A 121 -16.54 -6.88 2.48
CA GLU A 121 -16.26 -6.39 3.83
C GLU A 121 -15.49 -5.05 3.83
N LEU A 122 -14.81 -4.69 2.74
CA LEU A 122 -14.04 -3.45 2.65
C LEU A 122 -14.88 -2.18 2.92
N PRO A 123 -16.10 -1.99 2.36
CA PRO A 123 -16.93 -0.82 2.69
C PRO A 123 -17.29 -0.71 4.17
N ASN A 124 -17.42 -1.83 4.87
CA ASN A 124 -17.69 -1.85 6.30
C ASN A 124 -16.58 -1.14 7.09
N ILE A 125 -15.32 -1.50 6.82
CA ILE A 125 -14.19 -0.85 7.50
C ILE A 125 -13.99 0.60 7.04
N GLN A 126 -14.22 0.90 5.76
CA GLN A 126 -14.05 2.24 5.21
C GLN A 126 -15.08 3.24 5.73
N ILE A 127 -16.36 2.85 5.77
CA ILE A 127 -17.46 3.77 6.13
C ILE A 127 -17.80 3.72 7.62
N ARG A 128 -18.03 2.51 8.19
CA ARG A 128 -18.30 2.40 9.62
C ARG A 128 -17.06 2.67 10.46
N GLY A 129 -15.88 2.29 9.98
CA GLY A 129 -14.61 2.58 10.62
C GLY A 129 -14.31 4.07 10.73
N ALA A 130 -14.75 4.87 9.77
CA ALA A 130 -14.59 6.32 9.78
C ALA A 130 -15.49 7.05 10.78
N ARG A 131 -16.65 6.48 11.13
CA ARG A 131 -17.63 7.16 12.00
C ARG A 131 -17.06 7.47 13.37
N GLY A 132 -16.96 8.79 13.70
CA GLY A 132 -16.43 9.26 14.97
C GLY A 132 -14.97 8.90 15.23
N LEU A 133 -14.18 8.68 14.19
CA LEU A 133 -12.73 8.53 14.27
C LEU A 133 -12.09 9.90 14.50
N ASP A 134 -11.23 10.00 15.49
CA ASP A 134 -10.36 11.16 15.66
C ASP A 134 -9.15 11.01 14.75
N TRP A 135 -9.17 11.71 13.63
CA TRP A 135 -8.18 11.64 12.57
C TRP A 135 -6.79 12.14 12.99
N SER A 136 -6.68 12.90 14.09
CA SER A 136 -5.40 13.38 14.62
C SER A 136 -4.49 12.23 15.09
N ASN A 137 -5.06 11.04 15.34
CA ASN A 137 -4.32 9.83 15.71
C ASN A 137 -3.86 9.00 14.48
N CYS A 138 -4.10 9.47 13.26
CA CYS A 138 -3.63 8.78 12.06
C CYS A 138 -2.18 9.13 11.75
N TYR A 139 -1.42 8.13 11.31
CA TYR A 139 -0.01 8.26 10.96
C TYR A 139 0.22 7.95 9.46
N PRO A 140 1.13 8.65 8.78
CA PRO A 140 1.94 9.81 9.22
C PRO A 140 1.18 11.14 9.13
N GLN A 141 -0.07 11.14 8.69
CA GLN A 141 -0.90 12.33 8.53
C GLN A 141 -2.39 11.98 8.62
N PRO A 142 -3.27 12.96 8.97
CA PRO A 142 -4.69 12.71 9.23
C PRO A 142 -5.52 12.45 7.96
N GLU A 143 -5.13 12.98 6.80
CA GLU A 143 -5.93 12.90 5.58
C GLU A 143 -5.10 12.76 4.31
N PHE A 144 -5.76 12.32 3.25
CA PHE A 144 -5.23 12.25 1.89
C PHE A 144 -5.45 13.60 1.20
N ASP A 145 -4.39 14.37 1.04
CA ASP A 145 -4.38 15.73 0.51
C ASP A 145 -3.55 15.86 -0.78
N GLU A 146 -3.57 17.04 -1.40
CA GLU A 146 -2.79 17.32 -2.59
C GLU A 146 -1.28 17.11 -2.36
N ASN A 147 -0.77 17.45 -1.16
CA ASN A 147 0.65 17.30 -0.85
C ASN A 147 1.08 15.83 -0.84
N SER A 148 0.25 14.96 -0.24
CA SER A 148 0.53 13.51 -0.24
C SER A 148 0.46 12.91 -1.63
N VAL A 149 -0.46 13.37 -2.48
CA VAL A 149 -0.54 12.95 -3.88
C VAL A 149 0.69 13.39 -4.66
N LEU A 150 1.07 14.68 -4.54
CA LEU A 150 2.25 15.22 -5.21
C LEU A 150 3.54 14.56 -4.74
N PHE A 151 3.62 14.20 -3.45
CA PHE A 151 4.76 13.44 -2.93
C PHE A 151 4.88 12.07 -3.63
N ASP A 152 3.81 11.31 -3.71
CA ASP A 152 3.79 9.99 -4.37
C ASP A 152 4.08 10.12 -5.89
N LEU A 153 3.56 11.14 -6.58
CA LEU A 153 3.83 11.40 -8.00
C LEU A 153 5.29 11.82 -8.24
N ASN A 154 5.86 12.64 -7.35
CA ASN A 154 7.26 12.99 -7.42
C ASN A 154 8.17 11.79 -7.09
N TYR A 155 7.74 10.92 -6.18
CA TYR A 155 8.44 9.67 -5.90
C TYR A 155 8.48 8.78 -7.15
N PHE A 156 7.36 8.66 -7.90
CA PHE A 156 7.36 8.01 -9.21
C PHE A 156 8.31 8.68 -10.19
N LYS A 157 8.27 10.02 -10.30
CA LYS A 157 9.13 10.78 -11.22
C LYS A 157 10.61 10.52 -10.97
N TYR A 158 11.06 10.61 -9.71
CA TYR A 158 12.49 10.51 -9.38
C TYR A 158 12.98 9.07 -9.23
N CYS A 159 12.16 8.16 -8.74
CA CYS A 159 12.60 6.80 -8.49
C CYS A 159 12.34 5.83 -9.66
N PHE A 160 11.43 6.18 -10.59
CA PHE A 160 11.11 5.33 -11.73
C PHE A 160 11.30 6.03 -13.08
N LEU A 161 10.66 7.17 -13.30
CA LEU A 161 10.64 7.84 -14.60
C LEU A 161 12.02 8.38 -15.00
N LYS A 162 12.74 9.05 -14.09
CA LYS A 162 14.12 9.51 -14.34
C LYS A 162 15.10 8.35 -14.59
N PRO A 163 15.13 7.29 -13.74
CA PRO A 163 15.94 6.10 -14.02
C PRO A 163 15.54 5.34 -15.29
N ALA A 164 14.32 5.59 -15.79
CA ALA A 164 13.91 5.07 -17.10
C ALA A 164 14.59 5.78 -18.27
N GLU A 165 15.37 6.84 -18.05
CA GLU A 165 16.10 7.60 -19.09
C GLU A 165 15.18 8.13 -20.20
N LEU A 166 13.94 8.45 -19.83
CA LEU A 166 12.97 9.06 -20.73
C LEU A 166 13.08 10.58 -20.64
N ASP A 167 13.29 11.24 -21.78
CA ASP A 167 13.27 12.69 -21.85
C ASP A 167 11.86 13.26 -21.68
N PHE A 168 11.72 14.23 -20.80
CA PHE A 168 10.48 14.97 -20.58
C PHE A 168 10.73 16.37 -20.06
N HIS A 169 9.75 17.24 -20.30
CA HIS A 169 9.79 18.63 -19.81
C HIS A 169 9.24 18.69 -18.38
N GLU A 170 10.10 18.93 -17.39
CA GLU A 170 9.79 18.95 -15.97
C GLU A 170 8.56 19.81 -15.62
N LEU A 171 8.54 21.07 -16.05
CA LEU A 171 7.46 22.00 -15.70
C LEU A 171 6.10 21.60 -16.28
N LYS A 172 6.08 21.01 -17.50
CA LYS A 172 4.83 20.50 -18.09
C LYS A 172 4.31 19.29 -17.34
N LEU A 173 5.21 18.39 -16.91
CA LEU A 173 4.84 17.22 -16.12
C LEU A 173 4.31 17.64 -14.75
N GLU A 174 5.01 18.57 -14.09
CA GLU A 174 4.60 19.11 -12.79
C GLU A 174 3.22 19.79 -12.85
N ALA A 175 2.96 20.56 -13.90
CA ALA A 175 1.64 21.17 -14.11
C ALA A 175 0.52 20.10 -14.23
N ASN A 176 0.78 19.00 -14.95
CA ASN A 176 -0.17 17.89 -15.04
C ASN A 176 -0.31 17.12 -13.70
N PHE A 177 0.75 16.96 -12.94
CA PHE A 177 0.69 16.37 -11.61
C PHE A 177 -0.20 17.18 -10.67
N ARG A 178 -0.11 18.51 -10.69
CA ARG A 178 -0.98 19.38 -9.89
C ARG A 178 -2.45 19.28 -10.29
N LEU A 179 -2.76 19.23 -11.58
CA LEU A 179 -4.13 19.01 -12.04
C LEU A 179 -4.64 17.64 -11.59
N PHE A 180 -3.84 16.61 -11.75
CA PHE A 180 -4.20 15.25 -11.35
C PHE A 180 -4.40 15.15 -9.82
N ALA A 181 -3.54 15.79 -9.02
CA ALA A 181 -3.68 15.84 -7.57
C ALA A 181 -4.99 16.50 -7.14
N LYS A 182 -5.34 17.66 -7.75
CA LYS A 182 -6.63 18.34 -7.49
C LYS A 182 -7.81 17.44 -7.80
N ASP A 183 -7.80 16.74 -8.92
CA ASP A 183 -8.88 15.84 -9.31
C ASP A 183 -9.01 14.65 -8.34
N LEU A 184 -7.90 14.10 -7.84
CA LEU A 184 -7.94 13.00 -6.88
C LEU A 184 -8.55 13.40 -5.54
N VAL A 185 -8.30 14.62 -5.07
CA VAL A 185 -8.82 15.12 -3.78
C VAL A 185 -10.12 15.91 -3.89
N ALA A 186 -10.66 16.08 -5.11
CA ALA A 186 -11.88 16.86 -5.36
C ALA A 186 -13.12 16.24 -4.67
N GLU A 187 -13.20 14.93 -4.60
CA GLU A 187 -14.25 14.24 -3.87
C GLU A 187 -13.89 14.10 -2.39
N LYS A 188 -14.51 14.90 -1.57
CA LYS A 188 -14.44 14.75 -0.11
C LYS A 188 -15.29 13.55 0.31
N THR A 189 -14.65 12.45 0.60
CA THR A 189 -15.28 11.29 1.20
C THR A 189 -14.86 11.19 2.65
N ASP A 190 -15.84 11.14 3.56
CA ASP A 190 -15.61 10.90 4.98
C ASP A 190 -15.46 9.39 5.22
N SER A 191 -14.47 8.80 4.55
CA SER A 191 -14.17 7.37 4.67
C SER A 191 -12.75 7.14 5.18
N PHE A 192 -12.55 5.99 5.82
CA PHE A 192 -11.23 5.52 6.21
C PHE A 192 -10.54 4.90 4.99
N MET A 193 -9.49 5.53 4.51
CA MET A 193 -8.60 4.99 3.49
C MET A 193 -7.53 4.14 4.17
N TYR A 194 -7.58 2.84 3.94
CA TYR A 194 -6.72 1.85 4.58
C TYR A 194 -5.24 1.97 4.16
N ARG A 195 -4.97 2.37 2.93
CA ARG A 195 -3.65 2.51 2.26
C ARG A 195 -3.03 1.19 1.84
N ASP A 196 -2.83 0.27 2.75
CA ASP A 196 -2.16 -1.02 2.48
C ASP A 196 -3.15 -2.19 2.40
N PHE A 197 -4.32 -1.96 1.79
CA PHE A 197 -5.31 -2.99 1.56
C PHE A 197 -4.84 -3.98 0.49
N GLN A 198 -4.23 -5.06 0.94
CA GLN A 198 -3.62 -6.10 0.10
C GLN A 198 -3.91 -7.48 0.69
N ALA A 199 -3.92 -8.52 -0.17
CA ALA A 199 -4.25 -9.89 0.24
C ALA A 199 -3.36 -10.44 1.38
N ARG A 200 -2.11 -9.98 1.52
CA ARG A 200 -1.22 -10.38 2.62
C ARG A 200 -1.61 -9.77 3.97
N ASN A 201 -2.32 -8.65 3.96
CA ASN A 201 -2.77 -7.92 5.16
C ASN A 201 -4.19 -8.30 5.57
N ILE A 202 -4.69 -9.43 5.05
CA ILE A 202 -6.01 -9.97 5.32
C ILE A 202 -5.83 -11.40 5.81
N MET A 203 -6.15 -11.63 7.08
CA MET A 203 -6.15 -12.95 7.69
C MET A 203 -7.52 -13.59 7.52
N LEU A 204 -7.58 -14.92 7.43
CA LEU A 204 -8.82 -15.67 7.30
C LEU A 204 -9.01 -16.56 8.52
N ASP A 205 -10.20 -16.52 9.11
CA ASP A 205 -10.56 -17.51 10.12
C ASP A 205 -10.91 -18.87 9.47
N ALA A 206 -11.24 -19.86 10.31
CA ALA A 206 -11.57 -21.20 9.85
C ALA A 206 -12.81 -21.25 8.91
N SER A 207 -13.68 -20.25 8.98
CA SER A 207 -14.86 -20.12 8.10
C SER A 207 -14.55 -19.41 6.79
N GLY A 208 -13.35 -18.84 6.63
CA GLY A 208 -12.96 -17.99 5.50
C GLY A 208 -13.42 -16.54 5.62
N ARG A 209 -13.81 -16.10 6.82
CA ARG A 209 -14.14 -14.69 7.08
C ARG A 209 -12.86 -13.87 7.17
N PRO A 210 -12.79 -12.69 6.50
CA PRO A 210 -11.62 -11.84 6.52
C PRO A 210 -11.48 -11.05 7.82
N TYR A 211 -10.26 -10.93 8.32
CA TYR A 211 -9.80 -10.03 9.37
C TYR A 211 -8.67 -9.15 8.84
N PHE A 212 -8.68 -7.89 9.20
CA PHE A 212 -7.79 -6.88 8.65
C PHE A 212 -6.66 -6.55 9.61
N ILE A 213 -5.42 -6.46 9.10
CA ILE A 213 -4.20 -6.10 9.84
C ILE A 213 -3.38 -5.09 9.04
N ASP A 214 -2.40 -4.43 9.66
CA ASP A 214 -1.47 -3.50 8.99
C ASP A 214 -2.15 -2.22 8.45
N TYR A 215 -3.10 -1.66 9.20
CA TYR A 215 -3.88 -0.47 8.83
C TYR A 215 -3.39 0.83 9.49
N GLN A 216 -2.23 0.85 10.16
CA GLN A 216 -1.71 2.03 10.85
C GLN A 216 -1.38 3.19 9.92
N GLY A 217 -1.12 2.94 8.64
CA GLY A 217 -0.94 3.96 7.62
C GLY A 217 -2.25 4.60 7.12
N GLY A 218 -3.38 4.12 7.65
CA GLY A 218 -4.71 4.58 7.24
C GLY A 218 -5.01 6.00 7.72
N ARG A 219 -5.90 6.67 6.98
CA ARG A 219 -6.26 8.07 7.19
C ARG A 219 -7.61 8.41 6.57
N LYS A 220 -8.08 9.62 6.75
CA LYS A 220 -9.23 10.12 6.01
C LYS A 220 -8.91 10.20 4.52
N GLY A 221 -9.77 9.66 3.66
CA GLY A 221 -9.57 9.73 2.21
C GLY A 221 -10.59 8.95 1.40
N PRO A 222 -10.50 9.02 0.07
CA PRO A 222 -11.46 8.40 -0.82
C PRO A 222 -11.41 6.87 -0.79
N PHE A 223 -12.57 6.23 -0.70
CA PHE A 223 -12.71 4.77 -0.68
C PHE A 223 -12.25 4.07 -1.98
N TYR A 224 -12.12 4.79 -3.08
CA TYR A 224 -11.64 4.26 -4.37
C TYR A 224 -10.20 3.74 -4.30
N TYR A 225 -9.36 4.37 -3.47
CA TYR A 225 -7.94 4.05 -3.40
C TYR A 225 -7.69 2.58 -3.02
N ASP A 226 -8.36 2.10 -1.99
CA ASP A 226 -8.14 0.73 -1.49
C ASP A 226 -8.64 -0.32 -2.49
N LEU A 227 -9.76 -0.05 -3.16
CA LEU A 227 -10.28 -0.88 -4.23
C LEU A 227 -9.29 -0.96 -5.40
N ALA A 228 -8.73 0.19 -5.81
CA ALA A 228 -7.68 0.24 -6.83
C ALA A 228 -6.43 -0.51 -6.39
N SER A 229 -5.96 -0.31 -5.15
CA SER A 229 -4.79 -0.98 -4.58
C SER A 229 -4.94 -2.50 -4.58
N PHE A 230 -6.11 -3.01 -4.22
CA PHE A 230 -6.38 -4.44 -4.16
C PHE A 230 -6.49 -5.07 -5.57
N LEU A 231 -7.29 -4.47 -6.45
CA LEU A 231 -7.62 -5.07 -7.75
C LEU A 231 -6.51 -4.94 -8.81
N TRP A 232 -5.63 -3.94 -8.69
CA TRP A 232 -4.49 -3.75 -9.61
C TRP A 232 -3.15 -4.13 -9.00
N GLN A 233 -3.16 -4.91 -7.91
CA GLN A 233 -1.93 -5.49 -7.38
C GLN A 233 -1.28 -6.38 -8.45
N ALA A 234 -0.08 -5.99 -8.90
CA ALA A 234 0.61 -6.62 -10.03
C ALA A 234 0.83 -8.15 -9.84
N SER A 235 1.21 -8.54 -8.62
CA SER A 235 1.46 -9.95 -8.28
C SER A 235 0.20 -10.83 -8.23
N ALA A 236 -0.99 -10.24 -8.11
CA ALA A 236 -2.26 -10.99 -8.03
C ALA A 236 -2.71 -11.52 -9.41
N LYS A 237 -2.35 -10.83 -10.49
CA LYS A 237 -2.71 -11.21 -11.88
C LYS A 237 -4.22 -11.42 -12.07
N TYR A 238 -5.07 -10.61 -11.40
CA TYR A 238 -6.51 -10.74 -11.53
C TYR A 238 -6.97 -10.50 -12.99
N PRO A 239 -7.67 -11.47 -13.63
CA PRO A 239 -8.20 -11.26 -14.98
C PRO A 239 -9.26 -10.16 -15.01
N HIS A 240 -9.44 -9.50 -16.16
CA HIS A 240 -10.45 -8.45 -16.34
C HIS A 240 -11.86 -8.86 -15.91
N LYS A 241 -12.26 -10.09 -16.22
CA LYS A 241 -13.58 -10.62 -15.82
C LYS A 241 -13.73 -10.63 -14.31
N LEU A 242 -12.71 -11.12 -13.58
CA LEU A 242 -12.73 -11.18 -12.11
C LEU A 242 -12.67 -9.77 -11.51
N ARG A 243 -11.83 -8.87 -12.04
CA ARG A 243 -11.81 -7.47 -11.57
C ARG A 243 -13.19 -6.82 -11.67
N ARG A 244 -13.89 -6.98 -12.81
CA ARG A 244 -15.26 -6.45 -12.99
C ARG A 244 -16.26 -7.02 -12.00
N GLU A 245 -16.20 -8.33 -11.76
CA GLU A 245 -17.04 -9.00 -10.77
C GLU A 245 -16.79 -8.44 -9.36
N LEU A 246 -15.53 -8.31 -8.96
CA LEU A 246 -15.17 -7.75 -7.65
C LEU A 246 -15.53 -6.27 -7.51
N ILE A 247 -15.42 -5.46 -8.56
CA ILE A 247 -15.89 -4.07 -8.57
C ILE A 247 -17.41 -4.01 -8.37
N TYR A 248 -18.16 -4.89 -9.05
CA TYR A 248 -19.60 -4.97 -8.89
C TYR A 248 -20.02 -5.36 -7.46
N GLU A 249 -19.36 -6.36 -6.88
CA GLU A 249 -19.60 -6.80 -5.50
C GLU A 249 -19.28 -5.71 -4.48
N TYR A 250 -18.15 -5.00 -4.68
CA TYR A 250 -17.79 -3.84 -3.87
C TYR A 250 -18.85 -2.74 -3.95
N TYR A 251 -19.23 -2.34 -5.17
CA TYR A 251 -20.20 -1.27 -5.42
C TYR A 251 -21.55 -1.57 -4.80
N ASN A 252 -22.02 -2.82 -4.91
CA ASN A 252 -23.27 -3.22 -4.28
C ASN A 252 -23.17 -3.29 -2.74
N SER A 253 -22.05 -3.74 -2.21
CA SER A 253 -21.82 -3.72 -0.77
C SER A 253 -21.78 -2.30 -0.22
N LEU A 254 -21.13 -1.37 -0.94
CA LEU A 254 -21.00 0.05 -0.53
C LEU A 254 -22.37 0.72 -0.31
N LYS A 255 -23.40 0.37 -1.10
CA LYS A 255 -24.77 0.87 -0.97
C LYS A 255 -25.39 0.63 0.41
N ASN A 256 -24.92 -0.39 1.14
CA ASN A 256 -25.42 -0.69 2.48
C ASN A 256 -24.89 0.27 3.55
N TYR A 257 -23.91 1.11 3.24
CA TYR A 257 -23.19 1.93 4.21
C TYR A 257 -23.28 3.42 3.93
N THR A 258 -23.42 3.82 2.66
CA THR A 258 -23.47 5.23 2.23
C THR A 258 -24.21 5.37 0.89
N GLU A 259 -24.59 6.60 0.57
CA GLU A 259 -25.00 6.94 -0.79
C GLU A 259 -23.83 6.72 -1.75
N VAL A 260 -24.13 6.16 -2.91
CA VAL A 260 -23.14 5.86 -3.93
C VAL A 260 -23.40 6.67 -5.21
N PRO A 261 -22.35 7.16 -5.89
CA PRO A 261 -22.52 7.84 -7.18
C PRO A 261 -23.05 6.86 -8.24
N SER A 262 -23.48 7.39 -9.40
CA SER A 262 -23.84 6.55 -10.53
C SER A 262 -22.70 5.60 -10.91
N VAL A 263 -23.04 4.44 -11.47
CA VAL A 263 -22.02 3.44 -11.91
C VAL A 263 -20.98 4.06 -12.84
N ARG A 264 -21.40 4.94 -13.74
CA ARG A 264 -20.50 5.65 -14.67
C ARG A 264 -19.52 6.55 -13.90
N HIS A 265 -20.01 7.40 -13.01
CA HIS A 265 -19.16 8.29 -12.22
C HIS A 265 -18.21 7.49 -11.30
N PHE A 266 -18.72 6.42 -10.68
CA PHE A 266 -17.89 5.52 -9.88
C PHE A 266 -16.74 4.92 -10.70
N ALA A 267 -17.01 4.43 -11.90
CA ALA A 267 -15.98 3.86 -12.78
C ALA A 267 -14.95 4.90 -13.25
N GLU A 268 -15.40 6.11 -13.60
CA GLU A 268 -14.53 7.24 -13.98
C GLU A 268 -13.59 7.59 -12.81
N ARG A 269 -14.14 7.76 -11.59
CA ARG A 269 -13.33 8.06 -10.41
C ARG A 269 -12.37 6.92 -10.05
N LEU A 270 -12.85 5.68 -10.05
CA LEU A 270 -12.00 4.52 -9.80
C LEU A 270 -10.80 4.48 -10.77
N SER A 271 -11.02 4.81 -12.06
CA SER A 271 -9.94 4.83 -13.06
C SER A 271 -8.83 5.83 -12.72
N LEU A 272 -9.17 7.00 -12.14
CA LEU A 272 -8.17 7.97 -11.65
C LEU A 272 -7.33 7.37 -10.52
N PHE A 273 -7.96 6.71 -9.56
CA PHE A 273 -7.24 6.06 -8.46
C PHE A 273 -6.42 4.85 -8.92
N VAL A 274 -6.86 4.13 -9.94
CA VAL A 274 -6.06 3.06 -10.57
C VAL A 274 -4.81 3.64 -11.22
N LEU A 275 -4.92 4.76 -11.96
CA LEU A 275 -3.77 5.44 -12.52
C LEU A 275 -2.81 5.90 -11.42
N PHE A 276 -3.32 6.63 -10.43
CA PHE A 276 -2.52 7.11 -9.29
C PHE A 276 -1.78 5.97 -8.59
N ARG A 277 -2.50 4.90 -8.24
CA ARG A 277 -1.90 3.75 -7.54
C ARG A 277 -0.87 3.02 -8.41
N THR A 278 -1.09 2.95 -9.73
CA THR A 278 -0.11 2.37 -10.67
C THR A 278 1.19 3.18 -10.67
N LEU A 279 1.11 4.51 -10.73
CA LEU A 279 2.31 5.37 -10.68
C LEU A 279 3.03 5.26 -9.32
N GLN A 280 2.28 5.27 -8.24
CA GLN A 280 2.82 5.13 -6.88
C GLN A 280 3.59 3.81 -6.71
N VAL A 281 3.03 2.67 -7.14
CA VAL A 281 3.74 1.38 -7.03
C VAL A 281 4.94 1.30 -7.96
N LEU A 282 4.89 1.90 -9.16
CA LEU A 282 6.04 2.00 -10.04
C LEU A 282 7.17 2.79 -9.39
N GLY A 283 6.85 3.89 -8.68
CA GLY A 283 7.84 4.62 -7.87
C GLY A 283 8.50 3.74 -6.82
N ALA A 284 7.69 2.99 -6.06
CA ALA A 284 8.19 2.04 -5.05
C ALA A 284 9.03 0.90 -5.68
N TYR A 285 8.60 0.37 -6.82
CA TYR A 285 9.36 -0.66 -7.56
C TYR A 285 10.66 -0.11 -8.12
N GLY A 286 10.66 1.13 -8.60
CA GLY A 286 11.88 1.82 -9.01
C GLY A 286 12.87 1.94 -7.86
N PHE A 287 12.43 2.49 -6.73
CA PHE A 287 13.32 2.64 -5.57
C PHE A 287 13.84 1.29 -5.06
N ARG A 288 12.93 0.37 -4.73
CA ARG A 288 13.29 -0.94 -4.15
C ARG A 288 13.99 -1.85 -5.15
N GLY A 289 13.64 -1.76 -6.45
CA GLY A 289 14.22 -2.57 -7.52
C GLY A 289 15.53 -2.00 -8.03
N PHE A 290 15.55 -0.74 -8.50
CA PHE A 290 16.74 -0.19 -9.16
C PHE A 290 17.82 0.24 -8.16
N PHE A 291 17.43 0.84 -7.02
CA PHE A 291 18.38 1.35 -6.04
C PHE A 291 18.73 0.32 -4.95
N GLU A 292 17.73 -0.36 -4.36
CA GLU A 292 17.99 -1.40 -3.34
C GLU A 292 18.23 -2.79 -3.95
N ARG A 293 18.08 -2.97 -5.27
CA ARG A 293 18.31 -4.22 -6.02
C ARG A 293 17.51 -5.43 -5.51
N LYS A 294 16.33 -5.20 -4.96
CA LYS A 294 15.44 -6.26 -4.48
C LYS A 294 14.70 -6.90 -5.66
N LYS A 295 15.07 -8.14 -5.98
CA LYS A 295 14.59 -8.87 -7.17
C LYS A 295 13.05 -8.91 -7.31
N HIS A 296 12.32 -9.18 -6.23
CA HIS A 296 10.85 -9.28 -6.29
C HIS A 296 10.15 -7.98 -6.69
N PHE A 297 10.76 -6.81 -6.44
CA PHE A 297 10.23 -5.53 -6.93
C PHE A 297 10.50 -5.36 -8.42
N ILE A 298 11.69 -5.78 -8.90
CA ILE A 298 12.00 -5.77 -10.32
C ILE A 298 11.04 -6.68 -11.09
N ASP A 299 10.81 -7.90 -10.60
CA ASP A 299 9.88 -8.86 -11.19
C ASP A 299 8.40 -8.36 -11.20
N SER A 300 8.10 -7.37 -10.37
CA SER A 300 6.77 -6.74 -10.32
C SER A 300 6.58 -5.61 -11.35
N ILE A 301 7.66 -5.10 -11.96
CA ILE A 301 7.60 -4.02 -12.95
C ILE A 301 6.85 -4.45 -14.23
N PRO A 302 7.15 -5.58 -14.90
CA PRO A 302 6.47 -5.97 -16.12
C PRO A 302 4.94 -6.07 -15.97
N PRO A 303 4.38 -6.76 -14.96
CA PRO A 303 2.92 -6.79 -14.79
C PRO A 303 2.32 -5.43 -14.43
N ALA A 304 3.04 -4.54 -13.72
CA ALA A 304 2.59 -3.17 -13.47
C ALA A 304 2.57 -2.34 -14.75
N MET A 305 3.57 -2.48 -15.62
CA MET A 305 3.61 -1.84 -16.93
C MET A 305 2.50 -2.35 -17.85
N GLN A 306 2.14 -3.63 -17.75
CA GLN A 306 0.99 -4.16 -18.48
C GLN A 306 -0.33 -3.54 -18.00
N ASN A 307 -0.53 -3.43 -16.68
CA ASN A 307 -1.68 -2.72 -16.12
C ASN A 307 -1.74 -1.26 -16.62
N LEU A 308 -0.60 -0.57 -16.69
CA LEU A 308 -0.54 0.80 -17.21
C LEU A 308 -0.94 0.87 -18.70
N ARG A 309 -0.44 -0.04 -19.55
CA ARG A 309 -0.83 -0.09 -20.97
C ARG A 309 -2.34 -0.29 -21.15
N GLU A 310 -2.92 -1.20 -20.38
CA GLU A 310 -4.37 -1.46 -20.41
C GLU A 310 -5.17 -0.22 -19.99
N LEU A 311 -4.70 0.48 -18.97
CA LEU A 311 -5.34 1.69 -18.46
C LEU A 311 -5.28 2.83 -19.46
N LEU A 312 -4.14 3.03 -20.14
CA LEU A 312 -3.97 4.08 -21.16
C LEU A 312 -4.88 3.89 -22.39
N LYS A 313 -5.32 2.65 -22.66
CA LYS A 313 -6.29 2.38 -23.76
C LYS A 313 -7.69 2.92 -23.47
N LEU A 314 -8.03 3.22 -22.20
CA LEU A 314 -9.36 3.73 -21.85
C LEU A 314 -9.62 5.13 -22.37
N ASN A 315 -8.58 5.92 -22.61
CA ASN A 315 -8.64 7.30 -23.14
C ASN A 315 -9.61 8.24 -22.36
N VAL A 316 -9.65 8.08 -21.03
CA VAL A 316 -10.55 8.83 -20.14
C VAL A 316 -9.84 9.92 -19.33
N PHE A 317 -8.53 10.07 -19.48
CA PHE A 317 -7.72 10.98 -18.69
C PHE A 317 -7.47 12.31 -19.41
N THR A 318 -7.61 13.41 -18.69
CA THR A 318 -7.53 14.79 -19.21
C THR A 318 -6.19 15.48 -18.93
N TYR A 319 -5.10 14.71 -18.80
CA TYR A 319 -3.74 15.18 -18.53
C TYR A 319 -2.83 14.92 -19.72
N PRO A 320 -2.91 15.72 -20.79
CA PRO A 320 -2.35 15.36 -22.11
C PRO A 320 -0.84 15.11 -22.06
N TYR A 321 -0.09 15.94 -21.34
CA TYR A 321 1.36 15.77 -21.27
C TYR A 321 1.76 14.54 -20.42
N LEU A 322 1.08 14.31 -19.31
CA LEU A 322 1.29 13.09 -18.52
C LEU A 322 0.97 11.84 -19.36
N MET A 323 -0.15 11.84 -20.09
CA MET A 323 -0.52 10.70 -20.95
C MET A 323 0.51 10.45 -22.05
N ASP A 324 1.07 11.50 -22.66
CA ASP A 324 2.16 11.38 -23.64
C ASP A 324 3.40 10.74 -23.00
N VAL A 325 3.83 11.25 -21.86
CA VAL A 325 4.99 10.70 -21.12
C VAL A 325 4.77 9.23 -20.77
N LEU A 326 3.58 8.86 -20.28
CA LEU A 326 3.27 7.48 -19.91
C LEU A 326 3.20 6.54 -21.13
N LYS A 327 2.67 6.98 -22.26
CA LYS A 327 2.70 6.21 -23.52
C LYS A 327 4.14 5.93 -23.93
N ARG A 328 4.97 6.96 -24.06
CA ARG A 328 6.40 6.81 -24.39
C ARG A 328 7.15 5.90 -23.39
N LEU A 329 6.83 6.02 -22.10
CA LEU A 329 7.38 5.14 -21.08
C LEU A 329 7.05 3.66 -21.36
N THR A 330 5.79 3.37 -21.70
CA THR A 330 5.36 1.98 -21.99
C THR A 330 5.93 1.41 -23.29
N GLU A 331 6.41 2.27 -24.19
CA GLU A 331 7.02 1.90 -25.47
C GLU A 331 8.54 1.70 -25.39
N LEU A 332 9.18 2.05 -24.27
CA LEU A 332 10.61 1.80 -24.09
C LEU A 332 10.93 0.31 -24.24
N PRO A 333 11.99 -0.07 -25.02
CA PRO A 333 12.31 -1.47 -25.31
C PRO A 333 12.43 -2.34 -24.04
N ARG A 334 13.00 -1.81 -22.97
CA ARG A 334 13.14 -2.51 -21.68
C ARG A 334 11.84 -2.81 -20.95
N PHE A 335 10.72 -2.18 -21.35
CA PHE A 335 9.39 -2.42 -20.81
C PHE A 335 8.43 -3.01 -21.85
N ALA A 336 8.86 -3.13 -23.12
CA ALA A 336 7.99 -3.57 -24.22
C ALA A 336 7.68 -5.07 -24.18
N THR A 337 8.58 -5.90 -23.58
CA THR A 337 8.43 -7.35 -23.49
C THR A 337 8.21 -7.77 -22.04
N LEU A 338 7.29 -8.73 -21.82
CA LEU A 338 7.05 -9.35 -20.51
C LEU A 338 8.08 -10.47 -20.19
N GLU A 339 8.89 -10.87 -21.18
CA GLU A 339 9.68 -12.11 -21.12
C GLU A 339 11.04 -11.96 -20.48
N GLU A 340 11.62 -10.75 -20.42
CA GLU A 340 12.88 -10.53 -19.69
C GLU A 340 12.71 -9.48 -18.58
N PRO A 341 13.14 -9.79 -17.35
CA PRO A 341 13.27 -8.76 -16.35
C PRO A 341 14.27 -7.73 -16.84
N ALA A 342 13.95 -6.44 -16.67
CA ALA A 342 14.81 -5.30 -17.04
C ALA A 342 16.20 -5.30 -16.36
N LEU A 343 16.56 -6.39 -15.71
CA LEU A 343 17.77 -6.62 -14.93
C LEU A 343 19.06 -6.51 -15.72
N SER A 344 19.11 -7.00 -16.97
CA SER A 344 20.37 -7.07 -17.73
C SER A 344 20.92 -5.69 -18.15
N ARG A 345 20.06 -4.66 -18.14
CA ARG A 345 20.47 -3.27 -18.49
C ARG A 345 20.53 -2.33 -17.29
N ALA A 346 19.84 -2.62 -16.18
CA ALA A 346 20.00 -1.88 -14.92
C ALA A 346 21.40 -2.10 -14.30
N ASP A 347 22.09 -3.18 -14.66
CA ASP A 347 23.50 -3.42 -14.28
C ASP A 347 24.47 -2.41 -14.88
N GLY A 348 24.08 -1.65 -15.90
CA GLY A 348 24.84 -0.53 -16.46
C GLY A 348 24.73 0.78 -15.70
N PHE A 349 23.83 0.90 -14.75
CA PHE A 349 23.71 2.07 -13.91
C PHE A 349 24.79 2.04 -12.82
N LYS A 350 25.99 2.44 -13.17
CA LYS A 350 27.04 2.76 -12.20
C LYS A 350 26.66 4.04 -11.48
N ILE A 351 25.94 3.91 -10.38
CA ILE A 351 25.97 4.93 -9.34
C ILE A 351 27.34 4.75 -8.68
N SER A 352 28.29 5.64 -9.03
CA SER A 352 29.55 5.73 -8.29
C SER A 352 29.22 5.96 -6.83
N ASP A 353 29.63 5.03 -6.00
CA ASP A 353 29.75 5.08 -4.54
C ASP A 353 28.78 5.96 -3.74
N SER A 354 27.91 5.26 -3.00
CA SER A 354 27.35 5.68 -1.72
C SER A 354 26.91 7.15 -1.59
N LYS A 355 25.78 7.53 -2.19
CA LYS A 355 25.06 8.72 -1.73
C LYS A 355 23.54 8.50 -1.78
N VAL A 356 23.00 8.44 -0.60
CA VAL A 356 21.60 8.24 -0.28
C VAL A 356 20.87 9.57 -0.47
N PHE A 357 19.74 9.54 -1.12
CA PHE A 357 18.87 10.70 -1.33
C PHE A 357 17.94 10.91 -0.13
N ALA A 358 17.88 12.08 0.42
CA ALA A 358 17.04 12.37 1.58
C ALA A 358 16.30 13.71 1.41
N ALA A 359 14.98 13.71 1.60
CA ALA A 359 14.15 14.90 1.75
C ALA A 359 13.60 14.98 3.17
N HIS A 360 13.68 16.14 3.82
CA HIS A 360 13.17 16.34 5.18
C HIS A 360 11.70 16.79 5.15
N PRO A 361 10.83 16.31 6.06
CA PRO A 361 9.39 16.63 6.04
C PRO A 361 9.06 18.08 6.41
N SER A 362 10.01 18.82 7.04
CA SER A 362 9.83 20.21 7.45
C SER A 362 10.13 21.20 6.32
N ASP A 363 10.76 20.75 5.25
CA ASP A 363 11.02 21.59 4.11
C ASP A 363 9.78 21.53 3.23
N GLY A 364 9.06 22.63 3.12
CA GLY A 364 7.98 22.79 2.16
C GLY A 364 8.39 22.36 0.75
N PRO A 365 7.52 22.42 -0.28
CA PRO A 365 7.79 21.86 -1.59
C PRO A 365 9.18 22.30 -2.02
N ALA A 366 10.08 21.32 -2.21
CA ALA A 366 11.50 21.54 -2.43
C ALA A 366 11.71 22.60 -3.51
N THR A 367 12.02 23.83 -3.08
CA THR A 367 12.45 24.88 -3.97
C THR A 367 13.89 24.55 -4.34
N PHE A 368 14.07 23.99 -5.52
CA PHE A 368 15.38 23.79 -6.10
C PHE A 368 16.00 25.19 -6.38
N SER A 369 16.84 25.68 -5.48
CA SER A 369 17.64 26.85 -5.74
C SER A 369 18.83 26.45 -6.62
N LYS A 370 18.90 27.10 -7.77
CA LYS A 370 20.00 27.31 -8.70
C LYS A 370 21.07 26.22 -8.87
N TYR A 371 21.18 25.81 -10.12
CA TYR A 371 22.33 25.13 -10.69
C TYR A 371 23.63 25.82 -10.30
N ASP A 372 24.47 25.16 -9.55
CA ASP A 372 25.87 25.48 -9.47
C ASP A 372 26.62 24.50 -10.38
N ASN A 373 27.29 25.02 -11.39
CA ASN A 373 27.89 24.29 -12.52
C ASN A 373 29.19 23.53 -12.14
N LYS A 374 29.38 23.15 -10.88
CA LYS A 374 30.60 22.48 -10.41
C LYS A 374 30.29 21.21 -9.60
N GLY A 375 30.10 20.11 -10.31
CA GLY A 375 30.09 18.79 -9.71
C GLY A 375 28.77 18.00 -9.85
N PRO A 376 28.80 16.69 -9.67
CA PRO A 376 27.58 15.87 -9.78
C PRO A 376 26.59 16.25 -8.67
N LEU A 377 25.34 16.40 -9.06
CA LEU A 377 24.22 16.73 -8.19
C LEU A 377 24.12 15.72 -7.04
N VAL A 378 24.48 16.13 -5.84
CA VAL A 378 24.29 15.32 -4.63
C VAL A 378 22.87 15.52 -4.14
N VAL A 379 21.96 14.66 -4.54
CA VAL A 379 20.62 14.61 -3.96
C VAL A 379 20.69 13.70 -2.73
N ARG A 380 20.58 14.26 -1.51
CA ARG A 380 20.42 13.48 -0.28
C ARG A 380 18.97 13.00 -0.19
N VAL A 381 18.73 11.72 -0.27
CA VAL A 381 17.41 11.11 0.01
C VAL A 381 17.43 10.60 1.43
N TYR A 382 16.66 11.20 2.31
CA TYR A 382 16.36 10.59 3.60
C TYR A 382 15.48 9.38 3.33
N SER A 383 15.89 8.22 3.84
CA SER A 383 15.04 7.05 3.80
C SER A 383 13.83 7.34 4.68
N PHE A 384 12.76 7.86 4.07
CA PHE A 384 11.47 7.64 4.67
C PHE A 384 11.24 6.15 4.57
N SER A 385 11.20 5.52 5.73
CA SER A 385 10.68 4.17 5.85
C SER A 385 9.24 4.23 5.35
N TYR A 386 9.03 4.01 4.05
CA TYR A 386 7.73 3.59 3.57
C TYR A 386 7.52 2.22 4.18
N HIS A 387 6.99 2.22 5.39
CA HIS A 387 6.53 1.01 6.01
C HIS A 387 5.39 0.48 5.16
N LYS A 388 5.69 -0.59 4.49
CA LYS A 388 4.66 -1.45 3.93
C LYS A 388 4.00 -2.22 5.03
#